data_14eeee9ec9aa98c1b341b435dcf92f63
#
_entry.id   14eeee9ec9aa98c1b341b435dcf92f63
#
_cell.length_a   1.000
_cell.length_b   1.000
_cell.length_c   1.000
_cell.angle_alpha   90.00
_cell.angle_beta   90.00
_cell.angle_gamma   90.00
#
_symmetry.space_group_name_H-M   'P 1'
#
loop_
_entity.id
_entity.type
_entity.pdbx_description
1 polymer ?
#
loop_
_entity_poly.entity_id
_entity_poly.type
_entity_poly.pdbx_seq_one_letter_code
_entity_poly.pdbx_strand_id
1 'polypeptide(L)'
;MWSDLNGLSHGRYVPARRLHEHGHHAVTTLCMNINRDILPVDGYAADVGFPDLSTVPLVETRRTGWEVDTDVVIADLEFNGEPLAIGPRNALQRAVDAWRALGYEPMLGFEMEFYVLQADPDAPGGFGPLHIPSHRVYGVGTGGDTTGLMFDLFDAAEVAELDLEGIMGEFHPGQMELNMKYGQAMDAADRAFICKDMTRELAAHKGYCITYMGRPNAAMVGSGLHINFSLVPVGGGTNAFDEAGAEYGLSSLARQCLGGLIAHHEGLAVMSAPTVNSYKRLVPGIIAGYWANWGLDNRSSTYRIPYERGAATRIENRMPCGSANPYLAAAVMLNAALLGVVDGLDCGTPQAGDGDEAPNTDRHTPHKLAEAVACLLYTSPSPRDS
;
A
#
# COMPACT_ATOMS: atom_id res chain seq x y z
N MET A 1 -15.91 -2.21 -8.61
CA MET A 1 -14.99 -1.15 -8.13
C MET A 1 -13.65 -1.28 -8.84
N TRP A 2 -12.96 -0.20 -9.08
CA TRP A 2 -11.59 -0.15 -9.60
C TRP A 2 -10.85 1.05 -9.00
N SER A 3 -9.51 1.01 -9.01
CA SER A 3 -8.65 2.04 -8.41
C SER A 3 -8.13 3.02 -9.44
N ASP A 4 -8.15 4.33 -9.14
CA ASP A 4 -7.35 5.30 -9.87
C ASP A 4 -5.88 5.28 -9.40
N LEU A 5 -5.03 6.14 -9.98
CA LEU A 5 -3.60 6.25 -9.62
C LEU A 5 -3.39 6.72 -8.17
N ASN A 6 -4.35 7.44 -7.59
CA ASN A 6 -4.29 7.92 -6.21
C ASN A 6 -4.79 6.87 -5.18
N GLY A 7 -5.24 5.70 -5.63
CA GLY A 7 -5.82 4.67 -4.77
C GLY A 7 -7.25 5.00 -4.31
N LEU A 8 -7.94 5.89 -5.01
CA LEU A 8 -9.35 6.16 -4.78
C LEU A 8 -10.23 5.18 -5.57
N SER A 9 -11.34 4.80 -4.97
CA SER A 9 -12.28 3.87 -5.59
C SER A 9 -13.19 4.57 -6.60
N HIS A 10 -13.39 3.93 -7.72
CA HIS A 10 -14.35 4.27 -8.74
C HIS A 10 -15.20 3.06 -9.08
N GLY A 11 -16.38 3.28 -9.64
CA GLY A 11 -17.25 2.18 -10.02
C GLY A 11 -18.66 2.65 -10.35
N ARG A 12 -19.57 1.69 -10.39
CA ARG A 12 -21.01 1.95 -10.57
C ARG A 12 -21.83 0.85 -9.89
N TYR A 13 -22.99 1.21 -9.40
CA TYR A 13 -23.97 0.23 -8.97
C TYR A 13 -24.68 -0.38 -10.17
N VAL A 14 -24.76 -1.69 -10.20
CA VAL A 14 -25.48 -2.44 -11.25
C VAL A 14 -26.38 -3.50 -10.60
N PRO A 15 -27.54 -3.83 -11.19
CA PRO A 15 -28.31 -4.97 -10.71
C PRO A 15 -27.50 -6.26 -10.82
N ALA A 16 -27.61 -7.18 -9.86
CA ALA A 16 -26.84 -8.43 -9.82
C ALA A 16 -26.88 -9.25 -11.13
N ARG A 17 -28.01 -9.23 -11.86
CA ARG A 17 -28.13 -9.90 -13.16
C ARG A 17 -27.23 -9.34 -14.27
N ARG A 18 -26.66 -8.14 -14.06
CA ARG A 18 -25.78 -7.45 -15.01
C ARG A 18 -24.32 -7.46 -14.59
N LEU A 19 -23.97 -8.23 -13.58
CA LEU A 19 -22.62 -8.28 -13.01
C LEU A 19 -21.55 -8.66 -14.05
N HIS A 20 -21.89 -9.43 -15.06
CA HIS A 20 -20.96 -9.88 -16.11
C HIS A 20 -20.78 -8.88 -17.26
N GLU A 21 -21.55 -7.77 -17.26
CA GLU A 21 -21.46 -6.79 -18.32
C GLU A 21 -20.29 -5.82 -18.07
N HIS A 22 -19.50 -5.59 -19.11
CA HIS A 22 -18.45 -4.59 -19.08
C HIS A 22 -19.04 -3.20 -18.84
N GLY A 23 -18.31 -2.39 -18.06
CA GLY A 23 -18.61 -0.98 -17.88
C GLY A 23 -17.74 -0.11 -18.78
N HIS A 24 -18.17 1.14 -19.00
CA HIS A 24 -17.38 2.13 -19.71
C HIS A 24 -17.26 3.39 -18.86
N HIS A 25 -16.06 3.95 -18.80
CA HIS A 25 -15.76 5.16 -18.05
C HIS A 25 -14.71 5.97 -18.82
N ALA A 26 -14.76 7.29 -18.75
CA ALA A 26 -13.75 8.12 -19.39
C ALA A 26 -12.36 7.81 -18.86
N VAL A 27 -11.42 7.48 -19.74
CA VAL A 27 -10.03 7.15 -19.37
C VAL A 27 -9.35 8.32 -18.66
N THR A 28 -9.80 9.55 -18.90
CA THR A 28 -9.32 10.76 -18.23
C THR A 28 -9.45 10.74 -16.70
N THR A 29 -10.29 9.86 -16.14
CA THR A 29 -10.35 9.64 -14.68
C THR A 29 -8.97 9.25 -14.11
N LEU A 30 -8.17 8.50 -14.87
CA LEU A 30 -6.78 8.16 -14.50
C LEU A 30 -5.77 9.29 -14.74
N CYS A 31 -6.16 10.30 -15.50
CA CYS A 31 -5.31 11.46 -15.82
C CYS A 31 -5.63 12.69 -14.96
N MET A 32 -6.37 12.53 -13.87
CA MET A 32 -6.72 13.63 -12.98
C MET A 32 -5.74 13.76 -11.83
N ASN A 33 -5.40 15.01 -11.50
CA ASN A 33 -4.71 15.32 -10.25
C ASN A 33 -5.72 15.35 -9.06
N ILE A 34 -5.20 15.57 -7.85
CA ILE A 34 -6.02 15.65 -6.62
C ILE A 34 -7.07 16.80 -6.65
N ASN A 35 -6.85 17.83 -7.45
CA ASN A 35 -7.79 18.94 -7.63
C ASN A 35 -8.84 18.65 -8.72
N ARG A 36 -8.80 17.47 -9.34
CA ARG A 36 -9.62 17.04 -10.49
C ARG A 36 -9.31 17.79 -11.81
N ASP A 37 -8.13 18.41 -11.91
CA ASP A 37 -7.68 18.94 -13.20
C ASP A 37 -7.23 17.78 -14.08
N ILE A 38 -7.67 17.76 -15.34
CA ILE A 38 -7.23 16.77 -16.32
C ILE A 38 -5.83 17.14 -16.79
N LEU A 39 -4.88 16.25 -16.59
CA LEU A 39 -3.50 16.39 -17.04
C LEU A 39 -3.35 15.93 -18.49
N PRO A 40 -2.49 16.56 -19.28
CA PRO A 40 -2.21 16.14 -20.66
C PRO A 40 -1.30 14.89 -20.64
N VAL A 41 -1.92 13.70 -20.58
CA VAL A 41 -1.23 12.42 -20.65
C VAL A 41 -1.40 11.88 -22.07
N ASP A 42 -0.31 11.77 -22.81
CA ASP A 42 -0.29 11.33 -24.20
C ASP A 42 -0.96 9.94 -24.35
N GLY A 43 -1.87 9.83 -25.31
CA GLY A 43 -2.62 8.61 -25.59
C GLY A 43 -3.85 8.38 -24.69
N TYR A 44 -4.11 9.24 -23.70
CA TYR A 44 -5.20 9.06 -22.73
C TYR A 44 -6.05 10.32 -22.47
N ALA A 45 -5.73 11.44 -23.10
CA ALA A 45 -6.37 12.71 -22.81
C ALA A 45 -6.91 13.40 -24.09
N ALA A 46 -6.75 14.73 -24.19
CA ALA A 46 -7.28 15.55 -25.26
C ALA A 46 -6.74 15.19 -26.65
N ASP A 47 -5.49 14.73 -26.71
CA ASP A 47 -4.78 14.32 -27.92
C ASP A 47 -5.51 13.17 -28.67
N VAL A 48 -6.25 12.33 -27.94
CA VAL A 48 -7.03 11.20 -28.49
C VAL A 48 -8.55 11.37 -28.32
N GLY A 49 -9.00 12.55 -27.89
CA GLY A 49 -10.42 12.90 -27.81
C GLY A 49 -11.16 12.34 -26.61
N PHE A 50 -10.46 12.10 -25.48
CA PHE A 50 -11.05 11.62 -24.21
C PHE A 50 -11.84 10.31 -24.33
N PRO A 51 -11.27 9.24 -24.87
CA PRO A 51 -11.98 7.98 -25.08
C PRO A 51 -12.39 7.30 -23.76
N ASP A 52 -13.24 6.28 -23.88
CA ASP A 52 -13.61 5.42 -22.77
C ASP A 52 -12.59 4.29 -22.57
N LEU A 53 -12.35 3.94 -21.32
CA LEU A 53 -11.81 2.65 -20.91
C LEU A 53 -12.97 1.67 -20.64
N SER A 54 -12.70 0.38 -20.74
CA SER A 54 -13.62 -0.68 -20.31
C SER A 54 -13.25 -1.16 -18.91
N THR A 55 -14.27 -1.42 -18.08
CA THR A 55 -14.10 -2.12 -16.79
C THR A 55 -14.63 -3.53 -16.93
N VAL A 56 -13.78 -4.53 -16.65
CA VAL A 56 -14.08 -5.96 -16.75
C VAL A 56 -14.27 -6.53 -15.35
N PRO A 57 -15.51 -6.83 -14.92
CA PRO A 57 -15.76 -7.34 -13.59
C PRO A 57 -15.11 -8.72 -13.38
N LEU A 58 -14.33 -8.86 -12.31
CA LEU A 58 -13.72 -10.11 -11.85
C LEU A 58 -14.68 -10.78 -10.87
N VAL A 59 -15.56 -11.61 -11.36
CA VAL A 59 -16.68 -12.19 -10.57
C VAL A 59 -16.19 -13.04 -9.41
N GLU A 60 -15.02 -13.63 -9.54
CA GLU A 60 -14.34 -14.40 -8.50
C GLU A 60 -13.90 -13.56 -7.29
N THR A 61 -13.81 -12.23 -7.45
CA THR A 61 -13.50 -11.29 -6.37
C THR A 61 -14.75 -10.81 -5.62
N ARG A 62 -15.94 -11.34 -5.97
CA ARG A 62 -17.20 -10.94 -5.36
C ARG A 62 -17.18 -11.20 -3.87
N ARG A 63 -17.50 -10.17 -3.08
CA ARG A 63 -17.61 -10.17 -1.63
C ARG A 63 -18.90 -9.50 -1.19
N THR A 64 -19.46 -9.87 -0.07
CA THR A 64 -20.58 -9.13 0.53
C THR A 64 -20.10 -7.71 0.86
N GLY A 65 -20.87 -6.71 0.45
CA GLY A 65 -20.59 -5.31 0.74
C GLY A 65 -21.01 -4.93 2.17
N TRP A 66 -20.61 -3.75 2.60
CA TRP A 66 -20.99 -3.14 3.89
C TRP A 66 -22.31 -2.35 3.80
N GLU A 67 -22.81 -2.10 2.61
CA GLU A 67 -24.14 -1.57 2.38
C GLU A 67 -25.16 -2.71 2.32
N VAL A 68 -26.40 -2.43 2.79
CA VAL A 68 -27.45 -3.43 2.82
C VAL A 68 -27.77 -3.96 1.41
N ASP A 69 -27.86 -5.27 1.27
CA ASP A 69 -28.19 -5.97 0.01
C ASP A 69 -27.24 -5.63 -1.16
N THR A 70 -25.98 -5.34 -0.86
CA THR A 70 -24.96 -5.07 -1.88
C THR A 70 -23.81 -6.09 -1.84
N ASP A 71 -23.18 -6.24 -3.00
CA ASP A 71 -21.91 -6.93 -3.15
C ASP A 71 -20.88 -5.98 -3.76
N VAL A 72 -19.61 -6.21 -3.41
CA VAL A 72 -18.46 -5.54 -4.00
C VAL A 72 -17.76 -6.50 -4.95
N VAL A 73 -17.41 -6.03 -6.14
CA VAL A 73 -16.65 -6.78 -7.14
C VAL A 73 -15.56 -5.87 -7.68
N ILE A 74 -14.34 -6.36 -7.72
CA ILE A 74 -13.20 -5.68 -8.36
C ILE A 74 -13.36 -5.79 -9.89
N ALA A 75 -12.92 -4.77 -10.61
CA ALA A 75 -12.85 -4.80 -12.06
C ALA A 75 -11.44 -4.47 -12.54
N ASP A 76 -10.96 -5.22 -13.52
CA ASP A 76 -9.79 -4.87 -14.30
C ASP A 76 -10.11 -3.77 -15.31
N LEU A 77 -9.08 -3.06 -15.72
CA LEU A 77 -9.19 -1.97 -16.68
C LEU A 77 -8.58 -2.39 -18.02
N GLU A 78 -9.35 -2.17 -19.09
CA GLU A 78 -8.91 -2.38 -20.46
C GLU A 78 -9.02 -1.09 -21.27
N PHE A 79 -8.12 -0.91 -22.21
CA PHE A 79 -8.15 0.17 -23.17
C PHE A 79 -7.84 -0.37 -24.57
N ASN A 80 -8.72 -0.08 -25.51
CA ASN A 80 -8.65 -0.63 -26.87
C ASN A 80 -8.58 -2.17 -26.93
N GLY A 81 -9.22 -2.85 -25.98
CA GLY A 81 -9.26 -4.31 -25.91
C GLY A 81 -8.03 -4.98 -25.28
N GLU A 82 -7.09 -4.18 -24.76
CA GLU A 82 -5.88 -4.66 -24.07
C GLU A 82 -5.88 -4.21 -22.61
N PRO A 83 -5.22 -4.94 -21.71
CA PRO A 83 -5.04 -4.51 -20.32
C PRO A 83 -4.43 -3.11 -20.26
N LEU A 84 -5.08 -2.22 -19.51
CA LEU A 84 -4.65 -0.82 -19.45
C LEU A 84 -3.25 -0.69 -18.84
N ALA A 85 -2.29 -0.16 -19.62
CA ALA A 85 -0.88 -0.09 -19.22
C ALA A 85 -0.65 0.73 -17.93
N ILE A 86 -1.41 1.83 -17.74
CA ILE A 86 -1.33 2.69 -16.54
C ILE A 86 -2.30 2.26 -15.43
N GLY A 87 -3.06 1.18 -15.60
CA GLY A 87 -3.98 0.67 -14.60
C GLY A 87 -3.24 0.15 -13.36
N PRO A 88 -3.57 0.62 -12.13
CA PRO A 88 -2.84 0.23 -10.91
C PRO A 88 -2.84 -1.27 -10.66
N ARG A 89 -4.00 -1.91 -10.72
CA ARG A 89 -4.11 -3.36 -10.53
C ARG A 89 -3.39 -4.13 -11.64
N ASN A 90 -3.47 -3.66 -12.89
CA ASN A 90 -2.74 -4.23 -14.02
C ASN A 90 -1.21 -4.13 -13.84
N ALA A 91 -0.71 -3.05 -13.20
CA ALA A 91 0.71 -2.91 -12.88
C ALA A 91 1.16 -3.96 -11.86
N LEU A 92 0.37 -4.21 -10.81
CA LEU A 92 0.66 -5.27 -9.85
C LEU A 92 0.59 -6.66 -10.50
N GLN A 93 -0.41 -6.90 -11.37
CA GLN A 93 -0.52 -8.18 -12.09
C GLN A 93 0.75 -8.49 -12.89
N ARG A 94 1.28 -7.51 -13.63
CA ARG A 94 2.54 -7.69 -14.38
C ARG A 94 3.73 -8.03 -13.47
N ALA A 95 3.82 -7.40 -12.30
CA ALA A 95 4.87 -7.72 -11.32
C ALA A 95 4.73 -9.15 -10.77
N VAL A 96 3.50 -9.58 -10.46
CA VAL A 96 3.21 -10.94 -10.00
C VAL A 96 3.54 -11.97 -11.09
N ASP A 97 3.16 -11.70 -12.34
CA ASP A 97 3.44 -12.60 -13.47
C ASP A 97 4.96 -12.75 -13.72
N ALA A 98 5.72 -11.68 -13.53
CA ALA A 98 7.19 -11.75 -13.62
C ALA A 98 7.78 -12.65 -12.53
N TRP A 99 7.27 -12.62 -11.30
CA TRP A 99 7.69 -13.53 -10.24
C TRP A 99 7.25 -14.97 -10.50
N ARG A 100 6.04 -15.18 -11.00
CA ARG A 100 5.56 -16.52 -11.41
C ARG A 100 6.40 -17.12 -12.51
N ALA A 101 6.90 -16.32 -13.45
CA ALA A 101 7.83 -16.77 -14.49
C ALA A 101 9.15 -17.27 -13.91
N LEU A 102 9.58 -16.80 -12.73
CA LEU A 102 10.72 -17.32 -11.98
C LEU A 102 10.37 -18.50 -11.07
N GLY A 103 9.11 -18.96 -11.06
CA GLY A 103 8.64 -20.09 -10.26
C GLY A 103 8.19 -19.72 -8.84
N TYR A 104 7.97 -18.43 -8.54
CA TYR A 104 7.54 -17.97 -7.21
C TYR A 104 6.20 -17.24 -7.24
N GLU A 105 5.36 -17.46 -6.22
CA GLU A 105 4.15 -16.72 -5.93
C GLU A 105 4.44 -15.69 -4.84
N PRO A 106 4.30 -14.38 -5.12
CA PRO A 106 4.44 -13.35 -4.09
C PRO A 106 3.30 -13.39 -3.08
N MET A 107 3.66 -13.32 -1.80
CA MET A 107 2.75 -13.24 -0.67
C MET A 107 2.88 -11.87 -0.01
N LEU A 108 1.77 -11.17 0.17
CA LEU A 108 1.73 -9.85 0.79
C LEU A 108 0.80 -9.79 2.00
N GLY A 109 1.17 -8.98 2.99
CA GLY A 109 0.31 -8.55 4.10
C GLY A 109 0.40 -7.03 4.24
N PHE A 110 -0.72 -6.38 4.54
CA PHE A 110 -0.80 -4.92 4.67
C PHE A 110 -1.15 -4.53 6.11
N GLU A 111 -0.40 -3.54 6.64
CA GLU A 111 -0.70 -2.84 7.87
C GLU A 111 -1.03 -1.39 7.50
N MET A 112 -2.25 -0.94 7.83
CA MET A 112 -2.76 0.35 7.38
C MET A 112 -3.01 1.26 8.57
N GLU A 113 -2.26 2.36 8.65
CA GLU A 113 -2.47 3.40 9.65
C GLU A 113 -3.34 4.53 9.07
N PHE A 114 -4.26 5.04 9.89
CA PHE A 114 -5.14 6.14 9.53
C PHE A 114 -5.58 6.93 10.76
N TYR A 115 -6.09 8.13 10.53
CA TYR A 115 -6.73 8.92 11.57
C TYR A 115 -8.23 8.97 11.39
N VAL A 116 -8.95 8.81 12.51
CA VAL A 116 -10.36 9.17 12.64
C VAL A 116 -10.42 10.63 13.05
N LEU A 117 -11.12 11.44 12.28
CA LEU A 117 -11.33 12.86 12.52
C LEU A 117 -12.79 13.09 12.89
N GLN A 118 -13.02 13.99 13.85
CA GLN A 118 -14.36 14.45 14.25
C GLN A 118 -14.68 15.80 13.62
N ALA A 119 -15.96 16.14 13.53
CA ALA A 119 -16.39 17.47 13.09
C ALA A 119 -15.80 18.55 14.01
N ASP A 120 -15.16 19.55 13.40
CA ASP A 120 -14.58 20.70 14.07
C ASP A 120 -14.68 21.91 13.14
N PRO A 121 -15.67 22.81 13.37
CA PRO A 121 -15.89 23.97 12.51
C PRO A 121 -14.69 24.94 12.42
N ASP A 122 -13.81 24.91 13.43
CA ASP A 122 -12.64 25.80 13.50
C ASP A 122 -11.41 25.18 12.81
N ALA A 123 -11.45 23.87 12.49
CA ALA A 123 -10.37 23.18 11.79
C ALA A 123 -10.45 23.38 10.27
N PRO A 124 -9.30 23.42 9.57
CA PRO A 124 -9.27 23.42 8.10
C PRO A 124 -10.04 22.21 7.53
N GLY A 125 -11.01 22.48 6.67
CA GLY A 125 -11.85 21.44 6.08
C GLY A 125 -12.99 20.94 6.97
N GLY A 126 -13.22 21.54 8.15
CA GLY A 126 -14.34 21.22 9.04
C GLY A 126 -14.16 19.95 9.87
N PHE A 127 -12.97 19.35 9.89
CA PHE A 127 -12.65 18.17 10.67
C PHE A 127 -11.32 18.33 11.42
N GLY A 128 -11.30 17.96 12.69
CA GLY A 128 -10.14 17.98 13.58
C GLY A 128 -9.85 16.60 14.17
N PRO A 129 -8.72 16.47 14.91
CA PRO A 129 -8.36 15.23 15.58
C PRO A 129 -9.46 14.72 16.51
N LEU A 130 -9.71 13.41 16.50
CA LEU A 130 -10.63 12.79 17.46
C LEU A 130 -10.09 12.97 18.88
N HIS A 131 -10.94 13.46 19.78
CA HIS A 131 -10.58 13.60 21.18
C HIS A 131 -10.81 12.28 21.95
N ILE A 132 -9.73 11.70 22.47
CA ILE A 132 -9.76 10.51 23.33
C ILE A 132 -9.11 10.84 24.67
N PRO A 133 -9.90 11.21 25.71
CA PRO A 133 -9.35 11.69 26.99
C PRO A 133 -8.43 10.69 27.71
N SER A 134 -8.71 9.41 27.54
CA SER A 134 -7.96 8.31 28.17
C SER A 134 -7.03 7.59 27.21
N HIS A 135 -6.62 8.27 26.13
CA HIS A 135 -5.77 7.65 25.10
C HIS A 135 -4.50 7.01 25.69
N ARG A 136 -4.21 5.84 25.20
CA ARG A 136 -2.95 5.11 25.43
C ARG A 136 -2.55 4.41 24.13
N VAL A 137 -1.26 4.42 23.84
CA VAL A 137 -0.70 3.60 22.75
C VAL A 137 -1.09 2.13 23.00
N TYR A 138 -1.63 1.48 21.99
CA TYR A 138 -2.20 0.13 22.07
C TYR A 138 -3.33 -0.01 23.11
N GLY A 139 -4.03 1.10 23.37
CA GLY A 139 -5.15 1.12 24.31
C GLY A 139 -6.33 0.28 23.79
N VAL A 140 -7.01 -0.39 24.74
CA VAL A 140 -8.26 -1.12 24.47
C VAL A 140 -9.46 -0.38 25.05
N GLY A 141 -10.65 -0.72 24.55
CA GLY A 141 -11.89 -0.05 24.95
C GLY A 141 -11.83 1.45 24.62
N THR A 142 -12.34 2.30 25.54
CA THR A 142 -12.37 3.76 25.34
C THR A 142 -10.99 4.42 25.35
N GLY A 143 -9.93 3.71 25.67
CA GLY A 143 -8.54 4.20 25.55
C GLY A 143 -7.97 4.05 24.15
N GLY A 144 -8.57 3.22 23.31
CA GLY A 144 -8.21 3.03 21.89
C GLY A 144 -9.24 3.64 20.96
N ASP A 145 -10.52 3.41 21.21
CA ASP A 145 -11.62 3.87 20.37
C ASP A 145 -12.83 4.34 21.20
N THR A 146 -13.23 5.58 21.01
CA THR A 146 -14.45 6.15 21.59
C THR A 146 -15.62 6.19 20.63
N THR A 147 -15.41 5.79 19.38
CA THR A 147 -16.41 5.87 18.29
C THR A 147 -17.18 4.56 18.08
N GLY A 148 -16.62 3.44 18.52
CA GLY A 148 -17.07 2.08 18.21
C GLY A 148 -16.78 1.66 16.76
N LEU A 149 -15.96 2.42 16.03
CA LEU A 149 -15.62 2.13 14.64
C LEU A 149 -14.81 0.84 14.49
N MET A 150 -13.94 0.53 15.46
CA MET A 150 -13.14 -0.71 15.40
C MET A 150 -14.02 -1.95 15.34
N PHE A 151 -15.10 -1.99 16.12
CA PHE A 151 -16.03 -3.13 16.13
C PHE A 151 -16.83 -3.20 14.82
N ASP A 152 -17.32 -2.07 14.32
CA ASP A 152 -18.04 -2.03 13.05
C ASP A 152 -17.13 -2.49 11.88
N LEU A 153 -15.83 -2.13 11.92
CA LEU A 153 -14.84 -2.58 10.94
C LEU A 153 -14.60 -4.09 11.01
N PHE A 154 -14.51 -4.67 12.22
CA PHE A 154 -14.39 -6.12 12.38
C PHE A 154 -15.61 -6.84 11.82
N ASP A 155 -16.81 -6.41 12.20
CA ASP A 155 -18.06 -7.04 11.77
C ASP A 155 -18.21 -6.96 10.24
N ALA A 156 -17.96 -5.80 9.64
CA ALA A 156 -18.05 -5.63 8.20
C ALA A 156 -16.95 -6.40 7.44
N ALA A 157 -15.74 -6.45 7.98
CA ALA A 157 -14.63 -7.18 7.37
C ALA A 157 -14.84 -8.69 7.41
N GLU A 158 -15.41 -9.22 8.49
CA GLU A 158 -15.77 -10.65 8.61
C GLU A 158 -16.80 -11.02 7.56
N VAL A 159 -17.87 -10.21 7.41
CA VAL A 159 -18.92 -10.42 6.40
C VAL A 159 -18.38 -10.31 4.98
N ALA A 160 -17.44 -9.38 4.74
CA ALA A 160 -16.81 -9.17 3.44
C ALA A 160 -15.59 -10.09 3.18
N GLU A 161 -15.28 -11.00 4.10
CA GLU A 161 -14.14 -11.93 3.99
C GLU A 161 -12.81 -11.20 3.71
N LEU A 162 -12.56 -10.07 4.42
CA LEU A 162 -11.34 -9.28 4.25
C LEU A 162 -10.16 -9.75 5.11
N ASP A 163 -10.36 -10.76 5.96
CA ASP A 163 -9.33 -11.39 6.80
C ASP A 163 -8.55 -10.35 7.64
N LEU A 164 -9.22 -9.58 8.50
CA LEU A 164 -8.55 -8.73 9.47
C LEU A 164 -7.95 -9.57 10.60
N GLU A 165 -6.66 -9.37 10.89
CA GLU A 165 -5.99 -9.99 12.04
C GLU A 165 -6.12 -9.14 13.31
N GLY A 166 -6.17 -7.80 13.16
CA GLY A 166 -6.26 -6.90 14.30
C GLY A 166 -6.56 -5.46 13.92
N ILE A 167 -7.13 -4.72 14.87
CA ILE A 167 -7.22 -3.25 14.83
C ILE A 167 -6.81 -2.74 16.20
N MET A 168 -5.97 -1.70 16.25
CA MET A 168 -5.49 -1.13 17.50
C MET A 168 -5.43 0.38 17.45
N GLY A 169 -5.48 1.01 18.62
CA GLY A 169 -5.15 2.43 18.77
C GLY A 169 -3.65 2.63 18.68
N GLU A 170 -3.23 3.55 17.82
CA GLU A 170 -1.83 3.84 17.56
C GLU A 170 -1.27 4.96 18.46
N PHE A 171 -0.11 5.53 18.06
CA PHE A 171 0.69 6.40 18.91
C PHE A 171 -0.01 7.71 19.26
N HIS A 172 -0.84 8.25 18.39
CA HIS A 172 -1.53 9.52 18.58
C HIS A 172 -3.05 9.32 18.79
N PRO A 173 -3.73 10.13 19.65
CA PRO A 173 -5.19 10.07 19.79
C PRO A 173 -5.91 10.12 18.44
N GLY A 174 -6.84 9.18 18.24
CA GLY A 174 -7.58 9.03 16.98
C GLY A 174 -6.82 8.34 15.85
N GLN A 175 -5.54 8.01 16.04
CA GLN A 175 -4.82 7.16 15.10
C GLN A 175 -5.12 5.68 15.39
N MET A 176 -5.39 4.94 14.33
CA MET A 176 -5.66 3.50 14.36
C MET A 176 -4.76 2.79 13.34
N GLU A 177 -4.36 1.57 13.68
CA GLU A 177 -3.71 0.64 12.77
C GLU A 177 -4.60 -0.58 12.57
N LEU A 178 -4.70 -1.02 11.32
CA LEU A 178 -5.46 -2.18 10.89
C LEU A 178 -4.52 -3.16 10.20
N ASN A 179 -4.45 -4.38 10.72
CA ASN A 179 -3.59 -5.44 10.22
C ASN A 179 -4.40 -6.47 9.45
N MET A 180 -4.02 -6.72 8.21
CA MET A 180 -4.65 -7.70 7.33
C MET A 180 -3.79 -8.96 7.22
N LYS A 181 -4.44 -10.11 7.27
CA LYS A 181 -3.78 -11.40 7.06
C LYS A 181 -3.10 -11.42 5.69
N TYR A 182 -1.86 -11.92 5.68
CA TYR A 182 -1.14 -12.11 4.43
C TYR A 182 -1.83 -13.12 3.49
N GLY A 183 -1.62 -12.96 2.20
CA GLY A 183 -2.18 -13.81 1.16
C GLY A 183 -1.44 -13.62 -0.16
N GLN A 184 -1.91 -14.26 -1.23
CA GLN A 184 -1.40 -14.02 -2.57
C GLN A 184 -1.51 -12.53 -2.92
N ALA A 185 -0.50 -11.98 -3.57
CA ALA A 185 -0.33 -10.54 -3.73
C ALA A 185 -1.54 -9.83 -4.33
N MET A 186 -2.20 -10.42 -5.34
CA MET A 186 -3.38 -9.81 -5.97
C MET A 186 -4.56 -9.75 -5.00
N ASP A 187 -4.90 -10.85 -4.33
CA ASP A 187 -6.00 -10.89 -3.36
C ASP A 187 -5.72 -9.99 -2.15
N ALA A 188 -4.50 -10.00 -1.62
CA ALA A 188 -4.11 -9.14 -0.51
C ALA A 188 -4.25 -7.65 -0.85
N ALA A 189 -3.85 -7.24 -2.07
CA ALA A 189 -3.99 -5.87 -2.53
C ALA A 189 -5.45 -5.49 -2.80
N ASP A 190 -6.26 -6.40 -3.35
CA ASP A 190 -7.71 -6.23 -3.55
C ASP A 190 -8.41 -6.00 -2.20
N ARG A 191 -8.10 -6.84 -1.19
CA ARG A 191 -8.63 -6.69 0.17
C ARG A 191 -8.21 -5.37 0.81
N ALA A 192 -6.94 -4.98 0.68
CA ALA A 192 -6.45 -3.71 1.20
C ALA A 192 -7.15 -2.51 0.55
N PHE A 193 -7.36 -2.55 -0.76
CA PHE A 193 -8.07 -1.51 -1.49
C PHE A 193 -9.53 -1.39 -1.04
N ILE A 194 -10.26 -2.50 -0.96
CA ILE A 194 -11.65 -2.56 -0.47
C ILE A 194 -11.73 -2.05 0.96
N CYS A 195 -10.82 -2.51 1.84
CA CYS A 195 -10.82 -2.15 3.25
C CYS A 195 -10.60 -0.64 3.48
N LYS A 196 -9.75 0.00 2.67
CA LYS A 196 -9.57 1.47 2.74
C LYS A 196 -10.86 2.23 2.44
N ASP A 197 -11.64 1.75 1.49
CA ASP A 197 -12.91 2.37 1.12
C ASP A 197 -13.99 2.10 2.18
N MET A 198 -14.15 0.84 2.57
CA MET A 198 -15.04 0.43 3.65
C MET A 198 -14.82 1.24 4.93
N THR A 199 -13.55 1.45 5.32
CA THR A 199 -13.21 2.24 6.51
C THR A 199 -13.72 3.68 6.41
N ARG A 200 -13.60 4.32 5.23
CA ARG A 200 -14.11 5.68 5.01
C ARG A 200 -15.64 5.73 5.09
N GLU A 201 -16.33 4.80 4.45
CA GLU A 201 -17.80 4.75 4.40
C GLU A 201 -18.38 4.48 5.80
N LEU A 202 -17.90 3.49 6.53
CA LEU A 202 -18.37 3.18 7.88
C LEU A 202 -18.12 4.33 8.85
N ALA A 203 -16.99 5.02 8.76
CA ALA A 203 -16.75 6.22 9.56
C ALA A 203 -17.71 7.36 9.20
N ALA A 204 -17.98 7.57 7.91
CA ALA A 204 -18.92 8.59 7.42
C ALA A 204 -20.35 8.34 7.93
N HIS A 205 -20.80 7.08 7.96
CA HIS A 205 -22.11 6.71 8.54
C HIS A 205 -22.22 7.07 10.04
N LYS A 206 -21.10 7.13 10.75
CA LYS A 206 -21.03 7.55 12.16
C LYS A 206 -20.78 9.06 12.32
N GLY A 207 -20.67 9.82 11.23
CA GLY A 207 -20.40 11.27 11.27
C GLY A 207 -18.91 11.62 11.48
N TYR A 208 -18.00 10.66 11.26
CA TYR A 208 -16.56 10.86 11.29
C TYR A 208 -15.97 10.93 9.88
N CYS A 209 -14.73 11.40 9.78
CA CYS A 209 -13.96 11.40 8.55
C CYS A 209 -12.66 10.61 8.75
N ILE A 210 -12.27 9.80 7.76
CA ILE A 210 -10.99 9.08 7.77
C ILE A 210 -9.98 9.80 6.90
N THR A 211 -8.76 9.94 7.42
CA THR A 211 -7.63 10.35 6.58
C THR A 211 -6.47 9.36 6.65
N TYR A 212 -6.02 8.98 5.47
CA TYR A 212 -4.79 8.21 5.24
C TYR A 212 -3.59 9.10 4.89
N MET A 213 -3.67 10.40 5.11
CA MET A 213 -2.55 11.32 4.83
C MET A 213 -1.29 10.89 5.58
N GLY A 214 -0.15 10.92 4.90
CA GLY A 214 1.13 10.55 5.48
C GLY A 214 1.46 11.31 6.77
N ARG A 215 1.10 12.60 6.88
CA ARG A 215 1.17 13.39 8.12
C ARG A 215 0.18 14.55 8.05
N PRO A 216 -1.01 14.42 8.63
CA PRO A 216 -2.08 15.41 8.50
C PRO A 216 -1.70 16.82 8.96
N ASN A 217 -0.97 16.92 10.08
CA ASN A 217 -0.38 18.18 10.54
C ASN A 217 0.93 17.93 11.33
N ALA A 218 1.66 19.00 11.67
CA ALA A 218 2.97 18.89 12.30
C ALA A 218 2.93 18.34 13.75
N ALA A 219 1.81 18.45 14.44
CA ALA A 219 1.63 17.94 15.80
C ALA A 219 1.26 16.45 15.84
N MET A 220 0.84 15.87 14.70
CA MET A 220 0.45 14.47 14.59
C MET A 220 1.62 13.64 14.07
N VAL A 221 1.69 12.37 14.49
CA VAL A 221 2.63 11.41 13.90
C VAL A 221 2.18 10.99 12.49
N GLY A 222 3.08 10.36 11.75
CA GLY A 222 2.76 9.92 10.39
C GLY A 222 1.89 8.67 10.38
N SER A 223 1.19 8.45 9.26
CA SER A 223 0.47 7.21 8.98
C SER A 223 1.15 6.43 7.84
N GLY A 224 1.50 5.17 8.12
CA GLY A 224 2.12 4.23 7.19
C GLY A 224 1.12 3.32 6.48
N LEU A 225 1.61 2.69 5.45
CA LEU A 225 1.06 1.51 4.81
C LEU A 225 2.20 0.49 4.73
N HIS A 226 2.45 -0.21 5.83
CA HIS A 226 3.54 -1.19 5.82
C HIS A 226 3.15 -2.39 4.96
N ILE A 227 4.10 -2.87 4.15
CA ILE A 227 3.88 -4.00 3.27
C ILE A 227 4.85 -5.12 3.67
N ASN A 228 4.28 -6.19 4.20
CA ASN A 228 4.99 -7.43 4.49
C ASN A 228 5.05 -8.28 3.23
N PHE A 229 6.24 -8.80 2.90
CA PHE A 229 6.50 -9.52 1.68
C PHE A 229 7.27 -10.81 1.94
N SER A 230 6.82 -11.89 1.32
CA SER A 230 7.56 -13.14 1.21
C SER A 230 7.25 -13.83 -0.12
N LEU A 231 7.94 -14.93 -0.40
CA LEU A 231 7.76 -15.75 -1.60
C LEU A 231 7.50 -17.20 -1.22
N VAL A 232 6.61 -17.85 -1.96
CA VAL A 232 6.44 -19.32 -1.92
C VAL A 232 6.61 -19.87 -3.34
N PRO A 233 7.00 -21.15 -3.53
CA PRO A 233 7.03 -21.74 -4.87
C PRO A 233 5.63 -21.73 -5.50
N VAL A 234 5.53 -21.52 -6.81
CA VAL A 234 4.27 -21.71 -7.55
C VAL A 234 3.76 -23.13 -7.34
N GLY A 235 2.48 -23.24 -6.99
CA GLY A 235 1.88 -24.54 -6.63
C GLY A 235 1.97 -24.88 -5.15
N GLY A 236 2.57 -24.01 -4.33
CA GLY A 236 2.68 -24.17 -2.88
C GLY A 236 4.02 -24.72 -2.42
N GLY A 237 4.27 -24.63 -1.13
CA GLY A 237 5.52 -25.08 -0.51
C GLY A 237 5.89 -24.25 0.71
N THR A 238 7.11 -24.42 1.19
CA THR A 238 7.66 -23.63 2.30
C THR A 238 8.03 -22.24 1.85
N ASN A 239 8.05 -21.30 2.80
CA ASN A 239 8.47 -19.93 2.57
C ASN A 239 9.91 -19.90 2.03
N ALA A 240 10.10 -19.35 0.82
CA ALA A 240 11.38 -19.32 0.13
C ALA A 240 12.39 -18.32 0.73
N PHE A 241 11.95 -17.47 1.65
CA PHE A 241 12.83 -16.54 2.36
C PHE A 241 13.52 -17.17 3.56
N ASP A 242 12.95 -18.26 4.09
CA ASP A 242 13.51 -18.96 5.25
C ASP A 242 14.59 -19.94 4.86
N GLU A 243 15.73 -19.89 5.54
CA GLU A 243 16.80 -20.88 5.40
C GLU A 243 17.48 -21.09 6.76
N ALA A 244 17.05 -22.15 7.46
CA ALA A 244 17.61 -22.48 8.76
C ALA A 244 19.13 -22.71 8.67
N GLY A 245 19.89 -22.00 9.52
CA GLY A 245 21.35 -22.08 9.55
C GLY A 245 22.08 -21.15 8.58
N ALA A 246 21.38 -20.47 7.65
CA ALA A 246 21.96 -19.39 6.89
C ALA A 246 22.14 -18.13 7.75
N GLU A 247 22.93 -17.19 7.27
CA GLU A 247 23.14 -15.90 7.93
C GLU A 247 21.79 -15.19 8.14
N TYR A 248 21.51 -14.77 9.36
CA TYR A 248 20.23 -14.16 9.79
C TYR A 248 19.00 -15.07 9.65
N GLY A 249 19.14 -16.36 9.30
CA GLY A 249 18.04 -17.27 8.98
C GLY A 249 17.34 -16.92 7.66
N LEU A 250 18.03 -16.18 6.78
CA LEU A 250 17.52 -15.72 5.49
C LEU A 250 18.18 -16.46 4.32
N SER A 251 17.37 -16.91 3.37
CA SER A 251 17.88 -17.48 2.13
C SER A 251 18.63 -16.44 1.29
N SER A 252 19.45 -16.92 0.35
CA SER A 252 20.08 -16.05 -0.65
C SER A 252 19.04 -15.23 -1.43
N LEU A 253 17.89 -15.85 -1.75
CA LEU A 253 16.78 -15.17 -2.42
C LEU A 253 16.25 -13.97 -1.61
N ALA A 254 16.00 -14.16 -0.30
CA ALA A 254 15.54 -13.07 0.58
C ALA A 254 16.55 -11.92 0.64
N ARG A 255 17.84 -12.24 0.75
CA ARG A 255 18.92 -11.24 0.79
C ARG A 255 19.07 -10.49 -0.53
N GLN A 256 18.90 -11.15 -1.67
CA GLN A 256 18.89 -10.49 -2.98
C GLN A 256 17.66 -9.60 -3.15
N CYS A 257 16.48 -10.02 -2.68
CA CYS A 257 15.28 -9.16 -2.64
C CYS A 257 15.54 -7.89 -1.83
N LEU A 258 16.13 -8.01 -0.64
CA LEU A 258 16.55 -6.85 0.18
C LEU A 258 17.56 -5.98 -0.56
N GLY A 259 18.55 -6.58 -1.22
CA GLY A 259 19.53 -5.86 -2.04
C GLY A 259 18.86 -5.01 -3.11
N GLY A 260 17.86 -5.54 -3.80
CA GLY A 260 17.07 -4.82 -4.79
C GLY A 260 16.27 -3.66 -4.20
N LEU A 261 15.61 -3.88 -3.06
CA LEU A 261 14.86 -2.82 -2.36
C LEU A 261 15.78 -1.68 -1.93
N ILE A 262 16.96 -1.98 -1.41
CA ILE A 262 17.96 -0.97 -1.00
C ILE A 262 18.51 -0.25 -2.23
N ALA A 263 18.85 -0.98 -3.30
CA ALA A 263 19.43 -0.40 -4.52
C ALA A 263 18.48 0.63 -5.17
N HIS A 264 17.18 0.37 -5.14
CA HIS A 264 16.15 1.19 -5.78
C HIS A 264 15.37 2.08 -4.79
N HIS A 265 15.84 2.23 -3.56
CA HIS A 265 15.14 2.89 -2.45
C HIS A 265 14.56 4.26 -2.82
N GLU A 266 15.36 5.14 -3.42
CA GLU A 266 14.95 6.50 -3.75
C GLU A 266 13.85 6.53 -4.82
N GLY A 267 13.93 5.63 -5.82
CA GLY A 267 12.93 5.49 -6.87
C GLY A 267 11.60 4.92 -6.37
N LEU A 268 11.64 4.01 -5.39
CA LEU A 268 10.44 3.44 -4.76
C LEU A 268 9.55 4.49 -4.13
N ALA A 269 10.12 5.62 -3.68
CA ALA A 269 9.39 6.68 -3.02
C ALA A 269 8.29 7.29 -3.90
N VAL A 270 8.40 7.23 -5.24
CA VAL A 270 7.37 7.76 -6.16
C VAL A 270 6.00 7.16 -5.88
N MET A 271 5.91 5.84 -5.75
CA MET A 271 4.66 5.13 -5.53
C MET A 271 4.38 4.85 -4.04
N SER A 272 5.43 4.80 -3.22
CA SER A 272 5.32 4.64 -1.76
C SER A 272 4.93 5.95 -1.06
N ALA A 273 5.32 7.10 -1.61
CA ALA A 273 5.09 8.43 -1.05
C ALA A 273 4.54 9.38 -2.14
N PRO A 274 3.33 9.12 -2.71
CA PRO A 274 2.88 9.73 -3.95
C PRO A 274 2.41 11.19 -3.80
N THR A 275 2.34 11.72 -2.60
CA THR A 275 1.84 13.08 -2.35
C THR A 275 2.90 13.97 -1.69
N VAL A 276 2.79 15.29 -1.88
CA VAL A 276 3.64 16.27 -1.19
C VAL A 276 3.58 16.10 0.34
N ASN A 277 2.42 15.70 0.85
CA ASN A 277 2.23 15.46 2.28
C ASN A 277 3.04 14.24 2.77
N SER A 278 3.22 13.21 1.93
CA SER A 278 3.96 11.99 2.28
C SER A 278 5.40 12.30 2.74
N TYR A 279 6.06 13.27 2.10
CA TYR A 279 7.44 13.67 2.43
C TYR A 279 7.57 14.40 3.77
N LYS A 280 6.46 14.81 4.40
CA LYS A 280 6.45 15.29 5.79
C LYS A 280 6.54 14.16 6.82
N ARG A 281 6.22 12.92 6.41
CA ARG A 281 6.40 11.72 7.21
C ARG A 281 7.81 11.15 7.07
N LEU A 282 8.37 11.17 5.86
CA LEU A 282 9.66 10.53 5.54
C LEU A 282 10.81 11.51 5.85
N VAL A 283 11.08 11.69 7.14
CA VAL A 283 12.15 12.55 7.67
C VAL A 283 12.86 11.83 8.83
N PRO A 284 14.13 12.14 9.13
CA PRO A 284 14.85 11.54 10.24
C PRO A 284 14.11 11.73 11.58
N GLY A 285 14.23 10.75 12.48
CA GLY A 285 13.65 10.79 13.84
C GLY A 285 12.16 10.44 13.91
N ILE A 286 11.56 9.91 12.87
CA ILE A 286 10.11 9.55 12.84
C ILE A 286 9.87 8.06 12.54
N ILE A 287 10.84 7.22 12.69
CA ILE A 287 10.71 5.74 12.51
C ILE A 287 9.83 5.35 11.30
N ALA A 288 10.00 6.03 10.18
CA ALA A 288 9.07 6.00 9.05
C ALA A 288 9.70 5.54 7.72
N GLY A 289 10.83 4.86 7.74
CA GLY A 289 11.45 4.37 6.51
C GLY A 289 12.16 5.44 5.69
N TYR A 290 12.94 6.28 6.34
CA TYR A 290 13.71 7.37 5.69
C TYR A 290 15.03 6.86 5.09
N TRP A 291 15.82 6.07 5.81
CA TRP A 291 17.14 5.61 5.40
C TRP A 291 17.08 4.38 4.49
N ALA A 292 17.94 4.31 3.48
CA ALA A 292 18.08 3.14 2.60
C ALA A 292 18.82 2.00 3.31
N ASN A 293 18.22 1.45 4.36
CA ASN A 293 18.81 0.41 5.20
C ASN A 293 17.80 -0.68 5.57
N TRP A 294 18.33 -1.77 6.13
CA TRP A 294 17.54 -2.85 6.69
C TRP A 294 18.04 -3.25 8.06
N GLY A 295 17.21 -3.91 8.86
CA GLY A 295 17.58 -4.35 10.21
C GLY A 295 16.77 -5.52 10.71
N LEU A 296 17.39 -6.29 11.65
CA LEU A 296 16.75 -7.41 12.32
C LEU A 296 15.90 -6.88 13.47
N ASP A 297 14.60 -7.10 13.36
CA ASP A 297 13.56 -6.62 14.31
C ASP A 297 13.71 -5.13 14.68
N ASN A 298 14.23 -4.34 13.77
CA ASN A 298 14.58 -2.94 13.98
C ASN A 298 13.58 -2.00 13.31
N ARG A 299 12.73 -1.33 14.09
CA ARG A 299 11.68 -0.43 13.61
C ARG A 299 12.22 0.92 13.09
N SER A 300 13.48 1.29 13.40
CA SER A 300 14.12 2.48 12.84
C SER A 300 14.70 2.24 11.44
N SER A 301 14.68 0.99 10.95
CA SER A 301 15.09 0.66 9.58
C SER A 301 13.90 0.69 8.61
N THR A 302 14.16 1.05 7.35
CA THR A 302 13.13 1.05 6.30
C THR A 302 12.65 -0.36 5.97
N TYR A 303 13.59 -1.29 5.82
CA TYR A 303 13.27 -2.69 5.57
C TYR A 303 13.57 -3.49 6.83
N ARG A 304 12.52 -3.84 7.56
CA ARG A 304 12.61 -4.63 8.79
C ARG A 304 12.45 -6.10 8.48
N ILE A 305 13.29 -6.93 9.07
CA ILE A 305 13.10 -8.38 9.12
C ILE A 305 12.59 -8.71 10.52
N PRO A 306 11.30 -8.97 10.70
CA PRO A 306 10.74 -9.33 12.00
C PRO A 306 11.42 -10.55 12.61
N TYR A 307 11.25 -10.75 13.91
CA TYR A 307 11.95 -11.80 14.67
C TYR A 307 11.58 -13.22 14.22
N GLU A 308 10.33 -13.41 13.80
CA GLU A 308 9.78 -14.70 13.40
C GLU A 308 10.50 -15.27 12.17
N ARG A 309 10.63 -16.60 12.15
CA ARG A 309 11.24 -17.39 11.07
C ARG A 309 10.29 -18.50 10.61
N GLY A 310 10.73 -19.35 9.70
CA GLY A 310 9.92 -20.40 9.12
C GLY A 310 8.86 -19.83 8.18
N ALA A 311 7.62 -20.24 8.35
CA ALA A 311 6.50 -19.75 7.53
C ALA A 311 6.27 -18.24 7.64
N ALA A 312 6.69 -17.62 8.74
CA ALA A 312 6.52 -16.20 9.02
C ALA A 312 7.70 -15.32 8.60
N THR A 313 8.76 -15.89 8.01
CA THR A 313 9.92 -15.14 7.52
C THR A 313 9.49 -14.18 6.42
N ARG A 314 9.76 -12.87 6.61
CA ARG A 314 9.29 -11.83 5.71
C ARG A 314 10.16 -10.58 5.73
N ILE A 315 10.03 -9.76 4.73
CA ILE A 315 10.56 -8.39 4.65
C ILE A 315 9.38 -7.45 4.86
N GLU A 316 9.43 -6.61 5.87
CA GLU A 316 8.49 -5.52 6.10
C GLU A 316 9.06 -4.24 5.49
N ASN A 317 8.39 -3.69 4.48
CA ASN A 317 8.71 -2.38 3.91
C ASN A 317 7.89 -1.30 4.62
N ARG A 318 8.57 -0.43 5.36
CA ARG A 318 7.96 0.62 6.21
C ARG A 318 7.87 1.99 5.52
N MET A 319 8.44 2.13 4.30
CA MET A 319 8.43 3.39 3.55
C MET A 319 7.02 3.84 3.14
N PRO A 320 6.12 2.98 2.60
CA PRO A 320 4.88 3.45 2.05
C PRO A 320 4.03 4.21 3.06
N CYS A 321 3.46 5.34 2.61
CA CYS A 321 2.53 6.16 3.38
C CYS A 321 1.11 5.61 3.32
N GLY A 322 0.28 5.91 4.31
CA GLY A 322 -1.13 5.56 4.29
C GLY A 322 -1.88 6.03 3.03
N SER A 323 -1.43 7.15 2.41
CA SER A 323 -1.98 7.67 1.16
C SER A 323 -1.57 6.90 -0.09
N ALA A 324 -0.63 5.97 -0.01
CA ALA A 324 -0.19 5.20 -1.17
C ALA A 324 -1.32 4.32 -1.72
N ASN A 325 -1.32 4.15 -3.04
CA ASN A 325 -2.14 3.15 -3.70
C ASN A 325 -1.58 1.76 -3.42
N PRO A 326 -2.32 0.83 -2.78
CA PRO A 326 -1.79 -0.47 -2.38
C PRO A 326 -1.27 -1.30 -3.57
N TYR A 327 -1.93 -1.22 -4.74
CA TYR A 327 -1.47 -1.92 -5.93
C TYR A 327 -0.13 -1.38 -6.45
N LEU A 328 0.00 -0.05 -6.56
CA LEU A 328 1.22 0.57 -7.08
C LEU A 328 2.40 0.44 -6.12
N ALA A 329 2.17 0.63 -4.82
CA ALA A 329 3.20 0.46 -3.81
C ALA A 329 3.73 -0.99 -3.78
N ALA A 330 2.83 -1.98 -3.88
CA ALA A 330 3.20 -3.39 -3.99
C ALA A 330 3.93 -3.67 -5.30
N ALA A 331 3.44 -3.16 -6.43
CA ALA A 331 4.06 -3.40 -7.74
C ALA A 331 5.51 -2.92 -7.81
N VAL A 332 5.80 -1.68 -7.33
CA VAL A 332 7.18 -1.18 -7.36
C VAL A 332 8.08 -1.92 -6.39
N MET A 333 7.56 -2.34 -5.23
CA MET A 333 8.30 -3.14 -4.27
C MET A 333 8.67 -4.51 -4.87
N LEU A 334 7.71 -5.21 -5.48
CA LEU A 334 7.95 -6.51 -6.11
C LEU A 334 8.94 -6.41 -7.28
N ASN A 335 8.85 -5.37 -8.11
CA ASN A 335 9.79 -5.14 -9.21
C ASN A 335 11.21 -4.84 -8.70
N ALA A 336 11.37 -3.99 -7.67
CA ALA A 336 12.69 -3.73 -7.11
C ALA A 336 13.32 -4.98 -6.49
N ALA A 337 12.53 -5.79 -5.77
CA ALA A 337 12.98 -7.07 -5.23
C ALA A 337 13.38 -8.04 -6.37
N LEU A 338 12.62 -8.08 -7.46
CA LEU A 338 12.93 -8.90 -8.65
C LEU A 338 14.25 -8.50 -9.28
N LEU A 339 14.49 -7.21 -9.49
CA LEU A 339 15.76 -6.70 -10.01
C LEU A 339 16.93 -7.09 -9.11
N GLY A 340 16.75 -7.06 -7.79
CA GLY A 340 17.75 -7.54 -6.84
C GLY A 340 18.16 -9.01 -7.07
N VAL A 341 17.19 -9.86 -7.39
CA VAL A 341 17.44 -11.29 -7.71
C VAL A 341 18.09 -11.44 -9.08
N VAL A 342 17.59 -10.74 -10.10
CA VAL A 342 18.12 -10.81 -11.47
C VAL A 342 19.58 -10.35 -11.52
N ASP A 343 19.91 -9.26 -10.80
CA ASP A 343 21.24 -8.66 -10.78
C ASP A 343 22.16 -9.25 -9.68
N GLY A 344 21.63 -10.15 -8.83
CA GLY A 344 22.40 -10.78 -7.76
C GLY A 344 22.88 -9.79 -6.69
N LEU A 345 22.07 -8.78 -6.35
CA LEU A 345 22.47 -7.69 -5.48
C LEU A 345 22.63 -8.12 -4.02
N ASP A 346 23.63 -7.57 -3.36
CA ASP A 346 23.88 -7.79 -1.93
C ASP A 346 23.08 -6.76 -1.10
N CYS A 347 22.48 -7.22 -0.01
CA CYS A 347 21.75 -6.36 0.94
C CYS A 347 22.65 -5.60 1.92
N GLY A 348 23.93 -5.89 1.95
CA GLY A 348 24.86 -5.33 2.94
C GLY A 348 24.58 -5.78 4.39
N THR A 349 25.19 -5.11 5.35
CA THR A 349 25.04 -5.41 6.77
C THR A 349 23.79 -4.78 7.37
N PRO A 350 23.09 -5.47 8.30
CA PRO A 350 21.93 -4.89 8.96
C PRO A 350 22.30 -3.69 9.84
N GLN A 351 21.39 -2.75 9.95
CA GLN A 351 21.44 -1.63 10.89
C GLN A 351 21.42 -2.17 12.33
N ALA A 352 22.42 -1.81 13.12
CA ALA A 352 22.47 -2.08 14.54
C ALA A 352 22.07 -0.81 15.34
N GLY A 353 21.26 -0.99 16.38
CA GLY A 353 20.81 0.14 17.20
C GLY A 353 19.85 1.08 16.48
N ASP A 354 19.76 2.31 16.95
CA ASP A 354 18.87 3.33 16.38
C ASP A 354 19.41 3.84 15.04
N GLY A 355 18.70 3.52 13.96
CA GLY A 355 19.07 3.94 12.62
C GLY A 355 18.84 5.42 12.34
N ASP A 356 18.04 6.11 13.15
CA ASP A 356 17.83 7.55 13.03
C ASP A 356 18.95 8.36 13.71
N GLU A 357 19.52 7.84 14.81
CA GLU A 357 20.65 8.48 15.49
C GLU A 357 22.00 8.19 14.82
N ALA A 358 22.19 6.95 14.37
CA ALA A 358 23.44 6.49 13.78
C ALA A 358 23.18 5.55 12.59
N PRO A 359 22.71 6.09 11.44
CA PRO A 359 22.45 5.30 10.25
C PRO A 359 23.74 4.68 9.69
N ASN A 360 23.64 3.44 9.24
CA ASN A 360 24.75 2.74 8.57
C ASN A 360 24.85 3.09 7.06
N THR A 361 24.15 4.09 6.61
CA THR A 361 24.12 4.58 5.22
C THR A 361 23.92 6.10 5.19
N ASP A 362 24.40 6.75 4.15
CA ASP A 362 24.11 8.16 3.81
C ASP A 362 22.98 8.30 2.78
N ARG A 363 22.51 7.17 2.22
CA ARG A 363 21.41 7.16 1.28
C ARG A 363 20.06 7.22 2.00
N HIS A 364 19.14 8.01 1.45
CA HIS A 364 17.85 8.26 2.09
C HIS A 364 16.75 8.55 1.08
N THR A 365 15.51 8.47 1.52
CA THR A 365 14.35 8.89 0.73
C THR A 365 14.49 10.35 0.29
N PRO A 366 14.24 10.68 -0.98
CA PRO A 366 14.25 12.07 -1.47
C PRO A 366 13.37 13.00 -0.63
N HIS A 367 13.70 14.27 -0.58
CA HIS A 367 12.94 15.24 0.23
C HIS A 367 11.60 15.68 -0.39
N LYS A 368 11.39 15.39 -1.67
CA LYS A 368 10.16 15.75 -2.40
C LYS A 368 9.92 14.83 -3.59
N LEU A 369 8.65 14.78 -4.01
CA LEU A 369 8.19 13.93 -5.11
C LEU A 369 8.98 14.14 -6.42
N ALA A 370 9.30 15.37 -6.78
CA ALA A 370 10.03 15.66 -8.01
C ALA A 370 11.44 15.03 -8.04
N GLU A 371 12.11 14.96 -6.89
CA GLU A 371 13.41 14.28 -6.77
C GLU A 371 13.25 12.77 -6.87
N ALA A 372 12.22 12.19 -6.23
CA ALA A 372 11.92 10.77 -6.34
C ALA A 372 11.61 10.35 -7.78
N VAL A 373 10.83 11.16 -8.51
CA VAL A 373 10.56 10.94 -9.95
C VAL A 373 11.85 10.96 -10.77
N ALA A 374 12.75 11.91 -10.51
CA ALA A 374 14.05 11.96 -11.19
C ALA A 374 14.87 10.69 -10.90
N CYS A 375 14.90 10.20 -9.64
CA CYS A 375 15.58 8.96 -9.29
C CYS A 375 14.98 7.76 -10.02
N LEU A 376 13.64 7.63 -10.06
CA LEU A 376 12.97 6.54 -10.75
C LEU A 376 13.31 6.53 -12.25
N LEU A 377 13.25 7.67 -12.91
CA LEU A 377 13.56 7.80 -14.36
C LEU A 377 15.03 7.50 -14.68
N TYR A 378 15.93 7.79 -13.75
CA TYR A 378 17.36 7.51 -13.92
C TYR A 378 17.71 6.03 -13.72
N THR A 379 17.03 5.35 -12.79
CA THR A 379 17.34 3.96 -12.41
C THR A 379 16.51 2.91 -13.14
N SER A 380 15.38 3.31 -13.73
CA SER A 380 14.54 2.39 -14.53
C SER A 380 15.10 2.27 -15.95
N PRO A 381 15.25 1.06 -16.49
CA PRO A 381 15.53 0.90 -17.90
C PRO A 381 14.41 1.58 -18.69
N SER A 382 14.78 2.55 -19.53
CA SER A 382 13.83 3.27 -20.36
C SER A 382 13.17 2.31 -21.35
N PRO A 383 11.83 2.34 -21.54
CA PRO A 383 11.19 1.61 -22.64
C PRO A 383 11.71 2.00 -24.04
N ARG A 384 12.52 3.09 -24.13
CA ARG A 384 13.17 3.53 -25.37
C ARG A 384 14.51 2.82 -25.62
N ASP A 385 15.03 2.10 -24.63
CA ASP A 385 16.33 1.41 -24.70
C ASP A 385 16.18 -0.12 -24.88
N SER A 386 14.94 -0.61 -25.05
CA SER A 386 14.60 -2.01 -25.34
C SER A 386 14.02 -2.20 -26.73
#